data_e0a334600c0e276df6fec07bf092703e
#
_entry.id   e0a334600c0e276df6fec07bf092703e
#
_cell.length_a   1.000
_cell.length_b   1.000
_cell.length_c   1.000
_cell.angle_alpha   90.00
_cell.angle_beta   90.00
_cell.angle_gamma   90.00
#
_symmetry.space_group_name_H-M   'P 1'
#
loop_
_entity.id
_entity.type
_entity.pdbx_description
1 polymer ?
#
loop_
_entity_poly.entity_id
_entity_poly.type
_entity_poly.pdbx_seq_one_letter_code
_entity_poly.pdbx_strand_id
1 'polypeptide(L)'
;DDLSRGLGDVYKRQIMPLPKITTAEYELTLPSTGKTVKYRPFLVREEKILILSLESEDQKQITNAVKQVLKECVKTKGIKIDTLPSFDIEYLFLNIRAKSVGETIDLVVTCGDDGVTEVPVTVAIDDIKVVKSDDHSQDVELADGYTVKMKYPSLNQFIETNFNQKDDDAVEKSFEIVASSIDMVYN
;
A
#
# COMPACT_ATOMS: atom_id res chain seq x y z
N ASP A 1 31.67 -33.25 -44.99
CA ASP A 1 31.82 -33.01 -43.53
C ASP A 1 31.83 -31.54 -43.10
N ASP A 2 31.45 -30.62 -44.00
CA ASP A 2 31.54 -29.18 -43.70
C ASP A 2 30.18 -28.52 -43.36
N LEU A 3 29.08 -29.28 -43.37
CA LEU A 3 27.73 -28.78 -43.10
C LEU A 3 27.36 -28.78 -41.60
N SER A 4 28.14 -29.44 -40.75
CA SER A 4 27.82 -29.50 -39.31
C SER A 4 28.43 -28.37 -38.46
N ARG A 5 29.40 -27.62 -39.02
CA ARG A 5 30.04 -26.48 -38.30
C ARG A 5 29.22 -25.19 -38.35
N GLY A 6 28.33 -25.00 -39.30
CA GLY A 6 27.55 -23.79 -39.47
C GLY A 6 26.35 -23.66 -38.54
N LEU A 7 25.71 -24.76 -38.12
CA LEU A 7 24.50 -24.74 -37.28
C LEU A 7 24.79 -24.45 -35.80
N GLY A 8 25.96 -24.83 -35.30
CA GLY A 8 26.37 -24.55 -33.91
C GLY A 8 26.68 -23.07 -33.65
N ASP A 9 27.12 -22.34 -34.66
CA ASP A 9 27.50 -20.92 -34.51
C ASP A 9 26.32 -19.99 -34.63
N VAL A 10 25.25 -20.39 -35.36
CA VAL A 10 24.00 -19.64 -35.45
C VAL A 10 23.24 -19.67 -34.13
N TYR A 11 23.24 -20.79 -33.42
CA TYR A 11 22.59 -20.91 -32.09
C TYR A 11 23.32 -20.14 -30.99
N LYS A 12 24.63 -20.00 -31.06
CA LYS A 12 25.41 -19.21 -30.07
C LYS A 12 25.20 -17.70 -30.18
N ARG A 13 24.80 -17.21 -31.33
CA ARG A 13 24.54 -15.76 -31.53
C ARG A 13 23.15 -15.30 -31.10
N GLN A 14 22.24 -16.22 -30.75
CA GLN A 14 20.87 -15.89 -30.36
C GLN A 14 20.63 -15.77 -28.86
N ILE A 15 21.68 -15.87 -28.02
CA ILE A 15 21.56 -15.51 -26.61
C ILE A 15 21.84 -14.00 -26.47
N MET A 16 21.06 -13.18 -27.13
CA MET A 16 20.98 -11.79 -26.70
C MET A 16 20.19 -11.78 -25.39
N PRO A 17 20.78 -11.30 -24.30
CA PRO A 17 20.01 -11.12 -23.08
C PRO A 17 18.83 -10.23 -23.40
N LEU A 18 17.63 -10.65 -22.99
CA LEU A 18 16.43 -9.82 -23.13
C LEU A 18 16.74 -8.42 -22.63
N PRO A 19 16.36 -7.36 -23.38
CA PRO A 19 16.62 -6.00 -22.94
C PRO A 19 15.99 -5.80 -21.56
N LYS A 20 16.80 -5.33 -20.61
CA LYS A 20 16.26 -4.95 -19.28
C LYS A 20 15.33 -3.79 -19.50
N ILE A 21 14.06 -3.98 -19.19
CA ILE A 21 13.08 -2.89 -19.19
C ILE A 21 13.46 -1.96 -18.05
N THR A 22 14.01 -0.79 -18.40
CA THR A 22 14.21 0.30 -17.44
C THR A 22 12.88 1.00 -17.24
N THR A 23 12.26 0.83 -16.09
CA THR A 23 11.08 1.59 -15.69
C THR A 23 11.50 2.92 -15.08
N ALA A 24 10.71 3.96 -15.30
CA ALA A 24 10.89 5.23 -14.59
C ALA A 24 10.82 5.00 -13.07
N GLU A 25 11.64 5.72 -12.32
CA GLU A 25 11.62 5.70 -10.85
C GLU A 25 11.11 7.06 -10.36
N TYR A 26 10.31 7.02 -9.33
CA TYR A 26 9.70 8.17 -8.68
C TYR A 26 10.06 8.16 -7.20
N GLU A 27 9.90 9.30 -6.55
CA GLU A 27 10.15 9.46 -5.11
C GLU A 27 8.87 9.93 -4.42
N LEU A 28 8.64 9.42 -3.21
CA LEU A 28 7.53 9.77 -2.36
C LEU A 28 8.01 9.87 -0.91
N THR A 29 7.53 10.85 -0.19
CA THR A 29 7.78 10.96 1.26
C THR A 29 6.64 10.31 2.04
N LEU A 30 6.98 9.32 2.89
CA LEU A 30 6.00 8.63 3.74
C LEU A 30 5.44 9.58 4.80
N PRO A 31 4.11 9.72 4.92
CA PRO A 31 3.49 10.63 5.88
C PRO A 31 3.81 10.31 7.35
N SER A 32 3.99 9.03 7.71
CA SER A 32 4.25 8.62 9.10
C SER A 32 5.63 9.04 9.60
N THR A 33 6.66 8.86 8.77
CA THR A 33 8.06 8.96 9.17
C THR A 33 8.83 10.10 8.51
N GLY A 34 8.28 10.72 7.46
CA GLY A 34 8.99 11.71 6.63
C GLY A 34 10.12 11.10 5.79
N LYS A 35 10.24 9.78 5.71
CA LYS A 35 11.28 9.11 4.91
C LYS A 35 10.93 9.11 3.44
N THR A 36 11.89 9.44 2.59
CA THR A 36 11.73 9.36 1.14
C THR A 36 11.89 7.93 0.65
N VAL A 37 10.94 7.46 -0.12
CA VAL A 37 10.88 6.13 -0.73
C VAL A 37 10.94 6.26 -2.23
N LYS A 38 11.85 5.51 -2.86
CA LYS A 38 11.91 5.35 -4.32
C LYS A 38 11.04 4.18 -4.73
N TYR A 39 10.25 4.40 -5.77
CA TYR A 39 9.35 3.38 -6.30
C TYR A 39 9.27 3.44 -7.83
N ARG A 40 8.81 2.37 -8.42
CA ARG A 40 8.44 2.29 -9.84
C ARG A 40 6.96 2.05 -10.01
N PRO A 41 6.38 2.41 -11.15
CA PRO A 41 5.05 1.96 -11.52
C PRO A 41 4.97 0.42 -11.52
N PHE A 42 3.79 -0.13 -11.30
CA PHE A 42 3.59 -1.56 -11.49
C PHE A 42 3.52 -1.90 -12.99
N LEU A 43 3.87 -3.12 -13.31
CA LEU A 43 3.82 -3.68 -14.66
C LEU A 43 2.55 -4.52 -14.80
N VAL A 44 2.25 -4.97 -16.01
CA VAL A 44 1.11 -5.85 -16.30
C VAL A 44 1.06 -7.09 -15.41
N ARG A 45 2.23 -7.58 -14.97
CA ARG A 45 2.30 -8.73 -14.06
C ARG A 45 1.71 -8.42 -12.69
N GLU A 46 2.05 -7.28 -12.12
CA GLU A 46 1.52 -6.82 -10.84
C GLU A 46 0.04 -6.42 -10.95
N GLU A 47 -0.35 -5.79 -12.05
CA GLU A 47 -1.74 -5.46 -12.35
C GLU A 47 -2.62 -6.72 -12.39
N LYS A 48 -2.15 -7.78 -13.05
CA LYS A 48 -2.85 -9.07 -13.09
C LYS A 48 -3.07 -9.65 -11.69
N ILE A 49 -2.08 -9.54 -10.81
CA ILE A 49 -2.22 -10.01 -9.40
C ILE A 49 -3.34 -9.23 -8.69
N LEU A 50 -3.40 -7.90 -8.87
CA LEU A 50 -4.45 -7.07 -8.28
C LEU A 50 -5.84 -7.43 -8.81
N ILE A 51 -6.00 -7.56 -10.14
CA ILE A 51 -7.28 -7.92 -10.75
C ILE A 51 -7.78 -9.28 -10.23
N LEU A 52 -6.92 -10.30 -10.23
CA LEU A 52 -7.30 -11.63 -9.77
C LEU A 52 -7.66 -11.64 -8.26
N SER A 53 -7.00 -10.81 -7.46
CA SER A 53 -7.34 -10.71 -6.04
C SER A 53 -8.67 -9.99 -5.80
N LEU A 54 -8.98 -8.97 -6.60
CA LEU A 54 -10.27 -8.28 -6.54
C LEU A 54 -11.44 -9.20 -6.93
N GLU A 55 -11.26 -10.05 -7.95
CA GLU A 55 -12.26 -11.04 -8.37
C GLU A 55 -12.56 -12.10 -7.30
N SER A 56 -11.65 -12.32 -6.35
CA SER A 56 -11.88 -13.26 -5.24
C SER A 56 -12.83 -12.76 -4.18
N GLU A 57 -13.10 -11.44 -4.11
CA GLU A 57 -13.89 -10.75 -3.08
C GLU A 57 -13.38 -10.99 -1.64
N ASP A 58 -12.22 -11.62 -1.48
CA ASP A 58 -11.59 -11.91 -0.19
C ASP A 58 -10.64 -10.75 0.20
N GLN A 59 -11.03 -10.00 1.22
CA GLN A 59 -10.26 -8.86 1.73
C GLN A 59 -8.82 -9.23 2.12
N LYS A 60 -8.61 -10.43 2.63
CA LYS A 60 -7.28 -10.91 3.00
C LYS A 60 -6.41 -11.17 1.78
N GLN A 61 -6.97 -11.72 0.71
CA GLN A 61 -6.27 -11.92 -0.56
C GLN A 61 -5.95 -10.58 -1.21
N ILE A 62 -6.92 -9.65 -1.25
CA ILE A 62 -6.73 -8.29 -1.78
C ILE A 62 -5.57 -7.60 -1.05
N THR A 63 -5.56 -7.63 0.27
CA THR A 63 -4.50 -7.01 1.06
C THR A 63 -3.13 -7.62 0.81
N ASN A 64 -3.06 -8.96 0.73
CA ASN A 64 -1.80 -9.65 0.46
C ASN A 64 -1.29 -9.31 -0.94
N ALA A 65 -2.18 -9.20 -1.94
CA ALA A 65 -1.84 -8.77 -3.29
C ALA A 65 -1.28 -7.34 -3.30
N VAL A 66 -1.92 -6.40 -2.61
CA VAL A 66 -1.42 -5.03 -2.47
C VAL A 66 -0.02 -5.02 -1.84
N LYS A 67 0.18 -5.74 -0.74
CA LYS A 67 1.51 -5.86 -0.10
C LYS A 67 2.56 -6.44 -1.04
N GLN A 68 2.21 -7.47 -1.80
CA GLN A 68 3.12 -8.07 -2.77
C GLN A 68 3.51 -7.08 -3.85
N VAL A 69 2.55 -6.36 -4.42
CA VAL A 69 2.80 -5.34 -5.44
C VAL A 69 3.69 -4.23 -4.89
N LEU A 70 3.44 -3.76 -3.67
CA LEU A 70 4.28 -2.74 -3.03
C LEU A 70 5.72 -3.23 -2.82
N LYS A 71 5.92 -4.47 -2.35
CA LYS A 71 7.26 -5.08 -2.19
C LYS A 71 8.05 -5.13 -3.51
N GLU A 72 7.37 -5.40 -4.63
CA GLU A 72 7.99 -5.43 -5.95
C GLU A 72 8.27 -4.03 -6.52
N CYS A 73 7.41 -3.06 -6.23
CA CYS A 73 7.51 -1.69 -6.77
C CYS A 73 8.47 -0.80 -5.98
N VAL A 74 8.56 -0.97 -4.65
CA VAL A 74 9.47 -0.19 -3.80
C VAL A 74 10.92 -0.60 -4.01
N LYS A 75 11.77 0.40 -4.29
CA LYS A 75 13.21 0.21 -4.57
C LYS A 75 14.11 0.57 -3.39
N THR A 76 13.62 1.35 -2.45
CA THR A 76 14.38 1.75 -1.27
C THR A 76 14.63 0.56 -0.35
N LYS A 77 15.89 0.25 -0.11
CA LYS A 77 16.29 -0.81 0.84
C LYS A 77 15.95 -0.41 2.28
N GLY A 78 15.54 -1.38 3.09
CA GLY A 78 15.27 -1.17 4.52
C GLY A 78 13.83 -0.73 4.85
N ILE A 79 12.97 -0.51 3.85
CA ILE A 79 11.55 -0.30 4.05
C ILE A 79 10.85 -1.66 4.14
N LYS A 80 10.27 -1.94 5.30
CA LYS A 80 9.49 -3.16 5.53
C LYS A 80 8.01 -2.85 5.37
N ILE A 81 7.43 -3.20 4.22
CA ILE A 81 6.02 -2.92 3.90
C ILE A 81 5.07 -3.47 4.99
N ASP A 82 5.37 -4.64 5.54
CA ASP A 82 4.51 -5.28 6.55
C ASP A 82 4.41 -4.51 7.88
N THR A 83 5.36 -3.61 8.15
CA THR A 83 5.40 -2.81 9.38
C THR A 83 4.96 -1.36 9.19
N LEU A 84 4.65 -0.97 7.96
CA LEU A 84 4.14 0.37 7.69
C LEU A 84 2.71 0.53 8.22
N PRO A 85 2.34 1.73 8.67
CA PRO A 85 0.95 2.08 8.95
C PRO A 85 0.05 1.90 7.73
N SER A 86 -1.25 1.64 7.96
CA SER A 86 -2.22 1.44 6.88
C SER A 86 -2.26 2.63 5.92
N PHE A 87 -2.30 3.84 6.45
CA PHE A 87 -2.35 5.06 5.64
C PHE A 87 -1.09 5.32 4.81
N ASP A 88 0.11 4.89 5.26
CA ASP A 88 1.32 4.93 4.45
C ASP A 88 1.24 3.96 3.26
N ILE A 89 0.68 2.77 3.51
CA ILE A 89 0.49 1.74 2.48
C ILE A 89 -0.51 2.23 1.44
N GLU A 90 -1.64 2.78 1.87
CA GLU A 90 -2.66 3.35 0.99
C GLU A 90 -2.10 4.50 0.17
N TYR A 91 -1.40 5.44 0.81
CA TYR A 91 -0.79 6.58 0.15
C TYR A 91 0.26 6.17 -0.89
N LEU A 92 1.13 5.21 -0.52
CA LEU A 92 2.13 4.65 -1.42
C LEU A 92 1.48 3.92 -2.60
N PHE A 93 0.43 3.13 -2.34
CA PHE A 93 -0.30 2.42 -3.38
C PHE A 93 -0.99 3.36 -4.37
N LEU A 94 -1.66 4.41 -3.87
CA LEU A 94 -2.30 5.43 -4.71
C LEU A 94 -1.30 6.11 -5.64
N ASN A 95 -0.13 6.49 -5.12
CA ASN A 95 0.91 7.13 -5.91
C ASN A 95 1.53 6.17 -6.96
N ILE A 96 1.74 4.90 -6.61
CA ILE A 96 2.21 3.89 -7.58
C ILE A 96 1.14 3.71 -8.67
N ARG A 97 -0.15 3.62 -8.30
CA ARG A 97 -1.27 3.52 -9.23
C ARG A 97 -1.35 4.73 -10.16
N ALA A 98 -1.19 5.93 -9.62
CA ALA A 98 -1.19 7.16 -10.40
C ALA A 98 -0.17 7.12 -11.55
N LYS A 99 1.03 6.67 -11.26
CA LYS A 99 2.11 6.56 -12.25
C LYS A 99 2.01 5.32 -13.17
N SER A 100 1.09 4.41 -12.88
CA SER A 100 0.89 3.17 -13.65
C SER A 100 -0.29 3.24 -14.59
N VAL A 101 -1.43 3.76 -14.12
CA VAL A 101 -2.72 3.73 -14.83
C VAL A 101 -3.20 5.14 -15.19
N GLY A 102 -2.92 6.13 -14.33
CA GLY A 102 -3.35 7.51 -14.53
C GLY A 102 -3.49 8.27 -13.22
N GLU A 103 -3.33 9.58 -13.31
CA GLU A 103 -3.27 10.49 -12.16
C GLU A 103 -4.65 10.92 -11.65
N THR A 104 -5.72 10.48 -12.31
CA THR A 104 -7.10 10.76 -11.91
C THR A 104 -7.89 9.50 -11.65
N ILE A 105 -8.92 9.62 -10.82
CA ILE A 105 -9.89 8.56 -10.53
C ILE A 105 -11.27 9.14 -10.78
N ASP A 106 -12.03 8.48 -11.64
CA ASP A 106 -13.44 8.80 -11.87
C ASP A 106 -14.29 7.97 -10.91
N LEU A 107 -15.11 8.63 -10.13
CA LEU A 107 -16.00 8.06 -9.14
C LEU A 107 -17.42 8.50 -9.42
N VAL A 108 -18.38 7.69 -8.99
CA VAL A 108 -19.78 8.07 -8.92
C VAL A 108 -20.15 8.15 -7.44
N VAL A 109 -20.54 9.32 -7.01
CA VAL A 109 -20.89 9.59 -5.62
C VAL A 109 -22.39 9.81 -5.51
N THR A 110 -23.03 9.08 -4.60
CA THR A 110 -24.45 9.28 -4.30
C THR A 110 -24.63 10.53 -3.43
N CYS A 111 -25.53 11.43 -3.83
CA CYS A 111 -25.81 12.65 -3.10
C CYS A 111 -26.36 12.34 -1.70
N GLY A 112 -25.80 12.98 -0.66
CA GLY A 112 -26.23 12.74 0.72
C GLY A 112 -27.62 13.27 1.05
N ASP A 113 -28.15 14.22 0.26
CA ASP A 113 -29.42 14.88 0.52
C ASP A 113 -30.63 13.99 0.20
N ASP A 114 -30.57 13.26 -0.91
CA ASP A 114 -31.67 12.42 -1.39
C ASP A 114 -31.37 10.91 -1.39
N GLY A 115 -30.09 10.54 -1.25
CA GLY A 115 -29.63 9.15 -1.22
C GLY A 115 -29.81 8.39 -2.55
N VAL A 116 -30.15 9.08 -3.63
CA VAL A 116 -30.50 8.46 -4.94
C VAL A 116 -29.75 9.10 -6.11
N THR A 117 -29.53 10.42 -6.08
CA THR A 117 -28.88 11.13 -7.18
C THR A 117 -27.41 10.78 -7.25
N GLU A 118 -26.97 10.22 -8.39
CA GLU A 118 -25.58 9.88 -8.66
C GLU A 118 -24.90 11.04 -9.40
N VAL A 119 -23.75 11.47 -8.89
CA VAL A 119 -22.94 12.55 -9.46
C VAL A 119 -21.56 11.99 -9.84
N PRO A 120 -21.13 12.09 -11.11
CA PRO A 120 -19.78 11.74 -11.50
C PRO A 120 -18.80 12.80 -10.96
N VAL A 121 -17.73 12.33 -10.29
CA VAL A 121 -16.68 13.17 -9.73
C VAL A 121 -15.32 12.63 -10.17
N THR A 122 -14.46 13.50 -10.69
CA THR A 122 -13.07 13.16 -10.99
C THR A 122 -12.17 13.70 -9.90
N VAL A 123 -11.40 12.84 -9.26
CA VAL A 123 -10.46 13.18 -8.20
C VAL A 123 -9.04 13.04 -8.72
N ALA A 124 -8.24 14.10 -8.59
CA ALA A 124 -6.80 14.02 -8.86
C ALA A 124 -6.09 13.36 -7.66
N ILE A 125 -5.26 12.35 -7.92
CA ILE A 125 -4.57 11.62 -6.85
C ILE A 125 -3.58 12.54 -6.11
N ASP A 126 -2.99 13.51 -6.81
CA ASP A 126 -2.06 14.49 -6.22
C ASP A 126 -2.73 15.40 -5.17
N ASP A 127 -4.06 15.53 -5.20
CA ASP A 127 -4.83 16.29 -4.21
C ASP A 127 -5.09 15.49 -2.92
N ILE A 128 -4.91 14.15 -2.97
CA ILE A 128 -5.08 13.28 -1.82
C ILE A 128 -3.84 13.37 -0.93
N LYS A 129 -4.02 13.93 0.26
CA LYS A 129 -2.93 14.13 1.23
C LYS A 129 -3.33 13.62 2.59
N VAL A 130 -2.37 13.07 3.31
CA VAL A 130 -2.56 12.75 4.73
C VAL A 130 -2.43 14.02 5.55
N VAL A 131 -3.52 14.43 6.19
CA VAL A 131 -3.55 15.60 7.06
C VAL A 131 -3.36 15.14 8.51
N LYS A 132 -2.41 15.77 9.20
CA LYS A 132 -2.23 15.62 10.65
C LYS A 132 -2.71 16.89 11.33
N SER A 133 -3.42 16.75 12.43
CA SER A 133 -3.76 17.91 13.27
C SER A 133 -2.49 18.44 13.98
N ASP A 134 -2.50 19.72 14.31
CA ASP A 134 -1.38 20.36 15.02
C ASP A 134 -1.18 19.76 16.43
N ASP A 135 -2.27 19.24 17.03
CA ASP A 135 -2.26 18.59 18.35
C ASP A 135 -1.89 17.09 18.30
N HIS A 136 -1.50 16.58 17.13
CA HIS A 136 -1.18 15.17 16.98
C HIS A 136 0.13 14.81 17.72
N SER A 137 -0.01 14.10 18.82
CA SER A 137 1.12 13.57 19.62
C SER A 137 1.06 12.04 19.68
N GLN A 138 2.24 11.42 19.69
CA GLN A 138 2.36 10.00 19.99
C GLN A 138 2.36 9.72 21.49
N ASP A 139 2.66 10.72 22.30
CA ASP A 139 2.72 10.62 23.75
C ASP A 139 1.40 11.10 24.35
N VAL A 140 0.75 10.22 25.11
CA VAL A 140 -0.52 10.46 25.80
C VAL A 140 -0.27 10.40 27.30
N GLU A 141 -0.45 11.54 27.97
CA GLU A 141 -0.34 11.61 29.42
C GLU A 141 -1.58 11.00 30.09
N LEU A 142 -1.35 10.08 31.01
CA LEU A 142 -2.40 9.48 31.84
C LEU A 142 -2.42 10.12 33.22
N ALA A 143 -3.47 9.81 33.98
CA ALA A 143 -3.51 10.09 35.42
C ALA A 143 -2.31 9.43 36.11
N ASP A 144 -1.89 9.99 37.25
CA ASP A 144 -0.79 9.47 38.09
C ASP A 144 0.63 9.60 37.50
N GLY A 145 0.83 10.47 36.48
CA GLY A 145 2.16 10.78 35.95
C GLY A 145 2.70 9.76 34.94
N TYR A 146 1.93 8.76 34.53
CA TYR A 146 2.31 7.85 33.48
C TYR A 146 2.10 8.44 32.10
N THR A 147 3.03 8.18 31.19
CA THR A 147 2.92 8.53 29.78
C THR A 147 2.92 7.26 28.93
N VAL A 148 1.95 7.17 28.02
CA VAL A 148 1.85 6.07 27.06
C VAL A 148 2.30 6.57 25.71
N LYS A 149 3.32 5.94 25.15
CA LYS A 149 3.74 6.19 23.78
C LYS A 149 2.95 5.28 22.85
N MET A 150 2.26 5.91 21.90
CA MET A 150 1.43 5.23 20.90
C MET A 150 2.20 5.04 19.59
N LYS A 151 1.90 3.96 18.90
CA LYS A 151 2.35 3.70 17.52
C LYS A 151 1.14 3.54 16.62
N TYR A 152 1.31 3.83 15.35
CA TYR A 152 0.27 3.57 14.37
C TYR A 152 0.08 2.07 14.18
N PRO A 153 -1.17 1.58 14.13
CA PRO A 153 -1.43 0.18 13.84
C PRO A 153 -0.93 -0.17 12.44
N SER A 154 -0.30 -1.34 12.33
CA SER A 154 0.09 -1.86 11.02
C SER A 154 -1.13 -2.34 10.25
N LEU A 155 -0.99 -2.44 8.93
CA LEU A 155 -2.07 -2.98 8.09
C LEU A 155 -2.47 -4.40 8.51
N ASN A 156 -1.55 -5.23 8.97
CA ASN A 156 -1.88 -6.57 9.48
C ASN A 156 -2.79 -6.50 10.70
N GLN A 157 -2.45 -5.68 11.69
CA GLN A 157 -3.25 -5.47 12.88
C GLN A 157 -4.65 -4.93 12.53
N PHE A 158 -4.70 -3.94 11.63
CA PHE A 158 -5.96 -3.38 11.16
C PHE A 158 -6.87 -4.44 10.52
N ILE A 159 -6.31 -5.34 9.69
CA ILE A 159 -7.07 -6.42 9.05
C ILE A 159 -7.52 -7.46 10.05
N GLU A 160 -6.61 -7.91 10.94
CA GLU A 160 -6.95 -8.89 11.95
C GLU A 160 -8.11 -8.43 12.85
N THR A 161 -8.10 -7.16 13.23
CA THR A 161 -9.14 -6.61 14.10
C THR A 161 -10.45 -6.36 13.36
N ASN A 162 -10.42 -5.94 12.07
CA ASN A 162 -11.65 -5.57 11.36
C ASN A 162 -12.30 -6.71 10.58
N PHE A 163 -11.52 -7.69 10.10
CA PHE A 163 -12.03 -8.71 9.15
C PHE A 163 -12.04 -10.15 9.70
N ASN A 164 -11.37 -10.44 10.80
CA ASN A 164 -11.28 -11.81 11.32
C ASN A 164 -12.25 -12.12 12.48
N GLN A 165 -12.91 -11.13 13.06
CA GLN A 165 -13.81 -11.31 14.20
C GLN A 165 -15.27 -11.17 13.77
N LYS A 166 -16.14 -11.96 14.40
CA LYS A 166 -17.59 -11.88 14.23
C LYS A 166 -18.12 -10.55 14.76
N ASP A 167 -19.18 -10.03 14.13
CA ASP A 167 -19.75 -8.69 14.31
C ASP A 167 -20.19 -8.28 15.72
N ASP A 168 -20.13 -9.18 16.71
CA ASP A 168 -20.84 -9.01 18.00
C ASP A 168 -20.11 -8.16 19.07
N ASP A 169 -18.85 -7.69 18.82
CA ASP A 169 -18.09 -7.03 19.88
C ASP A 169 -17.28 -5.80 19.40
N ALA A 170 -18.00 -4.73 19.00
CA ALA A 170 -17.37 -3.48 18.58
C ALA A 170 -16.51 -2.82 19.69
N VAL A 171 -16.88 -3.04 20.97
CA VAL A 171 -16.15 -2.51 22.12
C VAL A 171 -14.82 -3.27 22.30
N GLU A 172 -14.83 -4.59 22.24
CA GLU A 172 -13.61 -5.43 22.38
C GLU A 172 -12.63 -5.13 21.24
N LYS A 173 -13.11 -5.02 20.00
CA LYS A 173 -12.30 -4.59 18.85
C LYS A 173 -11.63 -3.24 19.09
N SER A 174 -12.34 -2.27 19.65
CA SER A 174 -11.78 -0.96 19.97
C SER A 174 -10.67 -1.07 21.01
N PHE A 175 -10.85 -1.89 22.05
CA PHE A 175 -9.81 -2.14 23.04
C PHE A 175 -8.59 -2.86 22.46
N GLU A 176 -8.77 -3.83 21.58
CA GLU A 176 -7.66 -4.52 20.91
C GLU A 176 -6.85 -3.57 20.02
N ILE A 177 -7.51 -2.69 19.26
CA ILE A 177 -6.83 -1.68 18.44
C ILE A 177 -5.98 -0.77 19.35
N VAL A 178 -6.57 -0.24 20.42
CA VAL A 178 -5.86 0.63 21.35
C VAL A 178 -4.70 -0.10 22.00
N ALA A 179 -4.92 -1.30 22.54
CA ALA A 179 -3.88 -2.10 23.20
C ALA A 179 -2.73 -2.45 22.25
N SER A 180 -3.03 -2.83 21.02
CA SER A 180 -2.02 -3.15 20.00
C SER A 180 -1.25 -1.93 19.50
N SER A 181 -1.82 -0.73 19.68
CA SER A 181 -1.20 0.54 19.31
C SER A 181 -0.31 1.13 20.42
N ILE A 182 -0.22 0.50 21.59
CA ILE A 182 0.73 0.89 22.64
C ILE A 182 2.13 0.41 22.24
N ASP A 183 3.11 1.33 22.26
CA ASP A 183 4.52 1.03 22.01
C ASP A 183 5.25 0.81 23.34
N MET A 184 5.14 1.78 24.24
CA MET A 184 5.70 1.68 25.60
C MET A 184 4.92 2.54 26.60
N VAL A 185 5.08 2.20 27.87
CA VAL A 185 4.58 2.99 29.01
C VAL A 185 5.77 3.38 29.87
N TYR A 186 5.87 4.65 30.24
CA TYR A 186 6.94 5.16 31.09
C TYR A 186 6.38 6.20 32.08
N ASN A 187 7.16 6.43 33.13
CA ASN A 187 6.86 7.39 34.20
C ASN A 187 7.99 8.42 34.29
#